data_13502d77d247d83b484d4e0bbffa422a
#
_entry.id   13502d77d247d83b484d4e0bbffa422a
#
_cell.length_a   1.000
_cell.length_b   1.000
_cell.length_c   1.000
_cell.angle_alpha   90.00
_cell.angle_beta   90.00
_cell.angle_gamma   90.00
#
_symmetry.space_group_name_H-M   'P 1'
#
loop_
_entity.id
_entity.type
_entity.pdbx_description
1 polymer ?
#
loop_
_entity_poly.entity_id
_entity_poly.type
_entity_poly.pdbx_seq_one_letter_code
_entity_poly.pdbx_strand_id
1 'polypeptide(L)'
;MTRKVAFLFLGETLLIPHLYPIVEALAAKSDVPIELWVSTSVHETLLTRWTARFPNVRIRRAPGFRAVAHDGTGRNPVLPAKMPMLLRLLPYLRSATVVVCAEQTSLWLPRLFPMRAKFVKTSHGVGSMSARDDPRRRAASLTLVPSELERRTYLDRGFAPEKFVATGYVKADFTHRTHAAPPFADTRPVVLYTPHWQQHRSSWWRWGAEVVRRLVADGRYNLIFAPHQRLVERAPEVAEVMREIGDLPHVYCDIDGFAMVDGSYTGVADVYLGDTSSQVIEFLMRPRPCVFLNAGEAAWEGDPNYAMWVCGEVVEDVADVVAAVDRSALRHAVYAAVQAEFAGRSLGAVEGGAARAAGEIVRLLEATPIR
;
A
#
# COMPACT_ATOMS: atom_id res chain seq x y z
N MET A 1 -16.93 30.50 -10.01
CA MET A 1 -17.04 29.10 -9.50
C MET A 1 -16.07 28.92 -8.34
N THR A 2 -16.45 28.21 -7.29
CA THR A 2 -15.56 27.94 -6.14
C THR A 2 -14.56 26.85 -6.55
N ARG A 3 -13.27 27.03 -6.20
CA ARG A 3 -12.27 25.96 -6.37
C ARG A 3 -12.68 24.75 -5.54
N LYS A 4 -12.58 23.54 -6.13
CA LYS A 4 -12.97 22.29 -5.45
C LYS A 4 -12.01 21.17 -5.82
N VAL A 5 -11.71 20.30 -4.85
CA VAL A 5 -10.89 19.10 -5.03
C VAL A 5 -11.77 17.84 -4.94
N ALA A 6 -11.63 16.93 -5.90
CA ALA A 6 -12.28 15.63 -5.87
C ALA A 6 -11.22 14.52 -5.70
N PHE A 7 -11.38 13.67 -4.68
CA PHE A 7 -10.56 12.47 -4.47
C PHE A 7 -11.33 11.23 -4.92
N LEU A 8 -10.67 10.35 -5.67
CA LEU A 8 -11.28 9.16 -6.24
C LEU A 8 -10.86 7.90 -5.47
N PHE A 9 -11.72 7.43 -4.56
CA PHE A 9 -11.59 6.16 -3.83
C PHE A 9 -12.43 5.09 -4.54
N LEU A 10 -12.02 4.72 -5.76
CA LEU A 10 -12.80 3.86 -6.64
C LEU A 10 -12.25 2.43 -6.77
N GLY A 11 -11.06 2.16 -6.26
CA GLY A 11 -10.38 0.88 -6.36
C GLY A 11 -10.45 0.00 -5.12
N GLU A 12 -9.41 -0.78 -4.95
CA GLU A 12 -9.23 -1.63 -3.78
C GLU A 12 -8.98 -0.78 -2.53
N THR A 13 -9.39 -1.28 -1.36
CA THR A 13 -9.21 -0.60 -0.07
C THR A 13 -7.76 -0.35 0.29
N LEU A 14 -6.85 -1.16 -0.25
CA LEU A 14 -5.39 -0.98 -0.10
C LEU A 14 -4.89 0.40 -0.58
N LEU A 15 -5.66 1.10 -1.41
CA LEU A 15 -5.31 2.43 -1.91
C LEU A 15 -5.68 3.55 -0.93
N ILE A 16 -6.53 3.28 0.05
CA ILE A 16 -6.98 4.29 1.01
C ILE A 16 -5.79 4.91 1.77
N PRO A 17 -4.85 4.13 2.36
CA PRO A 17 -3.71 4.70 3.08
C PRO A 17 -2.75 5.54 2.21
N HIS A 18 -2.77 5.34 0.89
CA HIS A 18 -1.96 6.13 -0.04
C HIS A 18 -2.61 7.43 -0.49
N LEU A 19 -3.87 7.66 -0.15
CA LEU A 19 -4.65 8.81 -0.62
C LEU A 19 -5.23 9.64 0.54
N TYR A 20 -5.73 8.97 1.58
CA TYR A 20 -6.45 9.61 2.67
C TYR A 20 -5.59 10.59 3.50
N PRO A 21 -4.31 10.34 3.79
CA PRO A 21 -3.48 11.33 4.51
C PRO A 21 -3.39 12.67 3.78
N ILE A 22 -3.46 12.68 2.44
CA ILE A 22 -3.49 13.92 1.67
C ILE A 22 -4.81 14.68 1.91
N VAL A 23 -5.93 13.96 2.04
CA VAL A 23 -7.24 14.55 2.38
C VAL A 23 -7.15 15.26 3.73
N GLU A 24 -6.63 14.59 4.76
CA GLU A 24 -6.47 15.17 6.10
C GLU A 24 -5.55 16.39 6.09
N ALA A 25 -4.39 16.27 5.44
CA ALA A 25 -3.44 17.38 5.35
C ALA A 25 -4.01 18.59 4.59
N LEU A 26 -4.79 18.36 3.54
CA LEU A 26 -5.43 19.41 2.76
C LEU A 26 -6.59 20.06 3.55
N ALA A 27 -7.45 19.24 4.19
CA ALA A 27 -8.58 19.72 4.97
C ALA A 27 -8.15 20.52 6.20
N ALA A 28 -7.01 20.16 6.81
CA ALA A 28 -6.46 20.89 7.95
C ALA A 28 -5.80 22.23 7.57
N LYS A 29 -5.40 22.40 6.29
CA LYS A 29 -4.66 23.58 5.83
C LYS A 29 -5.49 24.57 5.01
N SER A 30 -6.68 24.17 4.56
CA SER A 30 -7.49 25.00 3.67
C SER A 30 -8.98 24.72 3.83
N ASP A 31 -9.80 25.74 3.60
CA ASP A 31 -11.26 25.64 3.58
C ASP A 31 -11.81 25.23 2.20
N VAL A 32 -10.94 24.80 1.29
CA VAL A 32 -11.36 24.34 -0.03
C VAL A 32 -12.33 23.18 0.11
N PRO A 33 -13.50 23.21 -0.57
CA PRO A 33 -14.41 22.07 -0.60
C PRO A 33 -13.76 20.80 -1.19
N ILE A 34 -13.81 19.72 -0.44
CA ILE A 34 -13.23 18.42 -0.80
C ILE A 34 -14.37 17.41 -0.95
N GLU A 35 -14.42 16.75 -2.09
CA GLU A 35 -15.37 15.65 -2.33
C GLU A 35 -14.60 14.33 -2.43
N LEU A 36 -15.02 13.32 -1.63
CA LEU A 36 -14.49 11.97 -1.67
C LEU A 36 -15.48 11.07 -2.41
N TRP A 37 -15.15 10.68 -3.62
CA TRP A 37 -15.97 9.80 -4.43
C TRP A 37 -15.64 8.34 -4.13
N VAL A 38 -16.60 7.59 -3.60
CA VAL A 38 -16.43 6.22 -3.13
C VAL A 38 -17.19 5.21 -3.96
N SER A 39 -16.58 4.04 -4.21
CA SER A 39 -17.17 2.98 -5.03
C SER A 39 -17.94 1.93 -4.23
N THR A 40 -17.62 1.75 -2.94
CA THR A 40 -18.23 0.71 -2.10
C THR A 40 -18.55 1.20 -0.69
N SER A 41 -19.42 0.46 0.00
CA SER A 41 -19.78 0.71 1.40
C SER A 41 -18.58 0.62 2.35
N VAL A 42 -17.57 -0.20 2.05
CA VAL A 42 -16.34 -0.28 2.87
C VAL A 42 -15.60 1.06 2.86
N HIS A 43 -15.38 1.66 1.67
CA HIS A 43 -14.81 3.01 1.57
C HIS A 43 -15.65 4.04 2.32
N GLU A 44 -16.97 4.02 2.12
CA GLU A 44 -17.89 4.96 2.76
C GLU A 44 -17.79 4.88 4.29
N THR A 45 -17.85 3.67 4.85
CA THR A 45 -17.80 3.46 6.31
C THR A 45 -16.49 3.98 6.91
N LEU A 46 -15.35 3.59 6.35
CA LEU A 46 -14.04 4.00 6.84
C LEU A 46 -13.87 5.52 6.76
N LEU A 47 -14.15 6.10 5.59
CA LEU A 47 -13.93 7.52 5.36
C LEU A 47 -14.91 8.40 6.14
N THR A 48 -16.17 7.98 6.33
CA THR A 48 -17.14 8.72 7.16
C THR A 48 -16.64 8.88 8.58
N ARG A 49 -16.13 7.78 9.16
CA ARG A 49 -15.60 7.81 10.53
C ARG A 49 -14.44 8.80 10.67
N TRP A 50 -13.52 8.83 9.70
CA TRP A 50 -12.30 9.63 9.81
C TRP A 50 -12.49 11.09 9.41
N THR A 51 -13.44 11.38 8.52
CA THR A 51 -13.70 12.76 8.05
C THR A 51 -14.67 13.56 8.90
N ALA A 52 -15.29 12.96 9.91
CA ALA A 52 -16.31 13.62 10.75
C ALA A 52 -15.87 14.97 11.35
N ARG A 53 -14.57 15.16 11.57
CA ARG A 53 -13.99 16.41 12.12
C ARG A 53 -13.75 17.52 11.07
N PHE A 54 -13.94 17.23 9.77
CA PHE A 54 -13.63 18.17 8.69
C PHE A 54 -14.91 18.67 8.00
N PRO A 55 -15.40 19.88 8.29
CA PRO A 55 -16.67 20.40 7.76
C PRO A 55 -16.63 20.67 6.24
N ASN A 56 -15.43 20.87 5.67
CA ASN A 56 -15.21 21.10 4.24
C ASN A 56 -15.07 19.80 3.42
N VAL A 57 -15.16 18.61 4.06
CA VAL A 57 -15.07 17.31 3.39
C VAL A 57 -16.45 16.68 3.25
N ARG A 58 -16.80 16.22 2.05
CA ARG A 58 -18.06 15.53 1.76
C ARG A 58 -17.82 14.22 1.05
N ILE A 59 -18.44 13.15 1.54
CA ILE A 59 -18.43 11.83 0.88
C ILE A 59 -19.56 11.78 -0.16
N ARG A 60 -19.23 11.24 -1.33
CA ARG A 60 -20.14 11.08 -2.47
C ARG A 60 -20.07 9.65 -2.97
N ARG A 61 -21.21 8.99 -3.12
CA ARG A 61 -21.28 7.69 -3.79
C ARG A 61 -21.08 7.87 -5.28
N ALA A 62 -20.08 7.18 -5.85
CA ALA A 62 -19.84 7.19 -7.28
C ALA A 62 -20.99 6.46 -8.02
N PRO A 63 -21.32 6.85 -9.27
CA PRO A 63 -22.31 6.15 -10.06
C PRO A 63 -21.94 4.68 -10.28
N GLY A 64 -22.77 3.76 -9.77
CA GLY A 64 -22.50 2.33 -9.73
C GLY A 64 -21.92 1.85 -8.40
N PHE A 65 -21.99 2.69 -7.36
CA PHE A 65 -21.68 2.30 -5.97
C PHE A 65 -22.31 0.95 -5.60
N ARG A 66 -21.55 0.14 -4.87
CA ARG A 66 -22.03 -1.16 -4.36
C ARG A 66 -21.96 -1.24 -2.85
N ALA A 67 -23.01 -1.77 -2.25
CA ALA A 67 -22.92 -2.31 -0.91
C ALA A 67 -22.17 -3.66 -1.00
N VAL A 68 -21.07 -3.76 -0.29
CA VAL A 68 -20.23 -4.96 -0.18
C VAL A 68 -19.91 -5.20 1.28
N ALA A 69 -19.71 -6.46 1.64
CA ALA A 69 -19.26 -6.88 2.94
C ALA A 69 -18.07 -7.84 2.77
N HIS A 70 -17.16 -7.86 3.73
CA HIS A 70 -16.19 -8.94 3.86
C HIS A 70 -16.91 -10.15 4.46
N ASP A 71 -16.74 -11.29 3.85
CA ASP A 71 -17.39 -12.55 4.26
C ASP A 71 -16.44 -13.51 4.99
N GLY A 72 -15.22 -13.07 5.26
CA GLY A 72 -14.18 -13.88 5.92
C GLY A 72 -13.61 -15.00 5.06
N THR A 73 -13.96 -15.05 3.77
CA THR A 73 -13.45 -16.09 2.84
C THR A 73 -12.08 -15.75 2.24
N GLY A 74 -11.58 -14.53 2.46
CA GLY A 74 -10.36 -14.02 1.86
C GLY A 74 -10.50 -13.59 0.40
N ARG A 75 -11.71 -13.61 -0.13
CA ARG A 75 -11.97 -13.12 -1.48
C ARG A 75 -12.13 -11.60 -1.48
N ASN A 76 -11.47 -10.95 -2.41
CA ASN A 76 -11.71 -9.52 -2.60
C ASN A 76 -13.17 -9.27 -3.00
N PRO A 77 -13.86 -8.31 -2.37
CA PRO A 77 -15.22 -7.97 -2.77
C PRO A 77 -15.25 -7.54 -4.24
N VAL A 78 -16.27 -7.96 -4.96
CA VAL A 78 -16.45 -7.61 -6.38
C VAL A 78 -16.66 -6.11 -6.51
N LEU A 79 -15.66 -5.41 -6.98
CA LEU A 79 -15.72 -3.97 -7.23
C LEU A 79 -16.65 -3.66 -8.42
N PRO A 80 -17.27 -2.47 -8.44
CA PRO A 80 -18.02 -2.03 -9.60
C PRO A 80 -17.14 -1.96 -10.85
N ALA A 81 -17.75 -2.23 -12.02
CA ALA A 81 -17.05 -2.12 -13.30
C ALA A 81 -16.49 -0.71 -13.51
N LYS A 82 -15.16 -0.62 -13.55
CA LYS A 82 -14.42 0.65 -13.48
C LYS A 82 -14.74 1.62 -14.62
N MET A 83 -14.73 1.16 -15.87
CA MET A 83 -14.92 2.07 -17.01
C MET A 83 -16.34 2.65 -17.06
N PRO A 84 -17.43 1.89 -16.89
CA PRO A 84 -18.77 2.47 -16.81
C PRO A 84 -18.93 3.46 -15.67
N MET A 85 -18.31 3.19 -14.50
CA MET A 85 -18.32 4.11 -13.36
C MET A 85 -17.61 5.43 -13.71
N LEU A 86 -16.42 5.37 -14.28
CA LEU A 86 -15.64 6.54 -14.66
C LEU A 86 -16.39 7.40 -15.69
N LEU A 87 -16.99 6.79 -16.72
CA LEU A 87 -17.77 7.52 -17.73
C LEU A 87 -18.97 8.24 -17.12
N ARG A 88 -19.70 7.58 -16.21
CA ARG A 88 -20.84 8.18 -15.52
C ARG A 88 -20.42 9.27 -14.51
N LEU A 89 -19.16 9.26 -14.06
CA LEU A 89 -18.62 10.24 -13.14
C LEU A 89 -18.21 11.55 -13.84
N LEU A 90 -17.98 11.54 -15.16
CA LEU A 90 -17.55 12.70 -15.94
C LEU A 90 -18.33 14.00 -15.66
N PRO A 91 -19.70 14.02 -15.69
CA PRO A 91 -20.44 15.25 -15.46
C PRO A 91 -20.22 15.83 -14.06
N TYR A 92 -20.00 15.00 -13.06
CA TYR A 92 -19.76 15.43 -11.68
C TYR A 92 -18.37 16.03 -11.49
N LEU A 93 -17.38 15.51 -12.22
CA LEU A 93 -15.99 16.00 -12.16
C LEU A 93 -15.78 17.30 -12.94
N ARG A 94 -16.73 17.73 -13.78
CA ARG A 94 -16.64 19.03 -14.52
C ARG A 94 -16.54 20.24 -13.58
N SER A 95 -17.09 20.15 -12.38
CA SER A 95 -17.03 21.21 -11.37
C SER A 95 -15.79 21.14 -10.48
N ALA A 96 -14.98 20.09 -10.56
CA ALA A 96 -13.72 19.99 -9.84
C ALA A 96 -12.62 20.80 -10.54
N THR A 97 -11.81 21.50 -9.77
CA THR A 97 -10.59 22.15 -10.26
C THR A 97 -9.43 21.16 -10.32
N VAL A 98 -9.32 20.31 -9.28
CA VAL A 98 -8.32 19.24 -9.20
C VAL A 98 -9.01 17.93 -8.89
N VAL A 99 -8.57 16.85 -9.55
CA VAL A 99 -8.98 15.47 -9.29
C VAL A 99 -7.76 14.67 -8.86
N VAL A 100 -7.82 14.05 -7.69
CA VAL A 100 -6.72 13.27 -7.12
C VAL A 100 -7.08 11.79 -7.13
N CYS A 101 -6.18 10.94 -7.62
CA CYS A 101 -6.38 9.50 -7.70
C CYS A 101 -5.10 8.72 -7.41
N ALA A 102 -5.25 7.55 -6.78
CA ALA A 102 -4.17 6.58 -6.61
C ALA A 102 -4.17 5.50 -7.71
N GLU A 103 -5.26 5.34 -8.43
CA GLU A 103 -5.41 4.34 -9.48
C GLU A 103 -5.00 4.86 -10.85
N GLN A 104 -4.31 3.98 -11.61
CA GLN A 104 -3.92 4.25 -12.98
C GLN A 104 -5.13 4.34 -13.94
N THR A 105 -6.17 3.55 -13.69
CA THR A 105 -7.38 3.48 -14.52
C THR A 105 -8.15 4.79 -14.56
N SER A 106 -8.11 5.58 -13.49
CA SER A 106 -8.77 6.90 -13.45
C SER A 106 -8.19 7.89 -14.45
N LEU A 107 -6.95 7.69 -14.89
CA LEU A 107 -6.30 8.52 -15.91
C LEU A 107 -6.80 8.28 -17.34
N TRP A 108 -7.68 7.30 -17.55
CA TRP A 108 -8.42 7.21 -18.81
C TRP A 108 -9.30 8.45 -19.06
N LEU A 109 -9.81 9.08 -17.99
CA LEU A 109 -10.65 10.26 -18.13
C LEU A 109 -9.92 11.42 -18.82
N PRO A 110 -8.78 11.94 -18.31
CA PRO A 110 -8.06 13.04 -18.97
C PRO A 110 -7.36 12.60 -20.27
N ARG A 111 -7.17 11.29 -20.48
CA ARG A 111 -6.58 10.79 -21.73
C ARG A 111 -7.58 10.78 -22.89
N LEU A 112 -8.83 10.43 -22.62
CA LEU A 112 -9.86 10.23 -23.65
C LEU A 112 -10.79 11.44 -23.82
N PHE A 113 -10.90 12.28 -22.79
CA PHE A 113 -11.82 13.40 -22.78
C PHE A 113 -11.11 14.73 -22.45
N PRO A 114 -11.52 15.85 -23.08
CA PRO A 114 -11.00 17.15 -22.74
C PRO A 114 -11.50 17.59 -21.36
N MET A 115 -10.70 17.31 -20.32
CA MET A 115 -10.99 17.67 -18.94
C MET A 115 -10.37 19.03 -18.58
N ARG A 116 -11.19 19.92 -17.98
CA ARG A 116 -10.67 21.16 -17.38
C ARG A 116 -9.95 20.90 -16.06
N ALA A 117 -10.44 19.91 -15.30
CA ALA A 117 -9.85 19.49 -14.06
C ALA A 117 -8.41 19.00 -14.24
N LYS A 118 -7.52 19.42 -13.38
CA LYS A 118 -6.14 18.94 -13.32
C LYS A 118 -6.08 17.63 -12.59
N PHE A 119 -5.57 16.59 -13.23
CA PHE A 119 -5.47 15.27 -12.62
C PHE A 119 -4.12 15.10 -11.91
N VAL A 120 -4.18 14.81 -10.61
CA VAL A 120 -3.03 14.49 -9.76
C VAL A 120 -3.06 12.99 -9.47
N LYS A 121 -1.96 12.30 -9.81
CA LYS A 121 -1.77 10.88 -9.55
C LYS A 121 -0.81 10.69 -8.38
N THR A 122 -1.20 9.94 -7.35
CA THR A 122 -0.28 9.52 -6.30
C THR A 122 0.27 8.11 -6.58
N SER A 123 1.50 7.83 -6.19
CA SER A 123 2.03 6.46 -6.20
C SER A 123 1.33 5.59 -5.15
N HIS A 124 1.15 4.30 -5.45
CA HIS A 124 0.61 3.29 -4.56
C HIS A 124 1.58 2.11 -4.46
N GLY A 125 2.58 2.24 -3.70
CA GLY A 125 3.70 1.32 -3.60
C GLY A 125 5.00 2.09 -3.71
N VAL A 126 6.08 1.47 -3.33
CA VAL A 126 7.42 2.06 -3.27
C VAL A 126 8.44 1.14 -3.93
N GLY A 127 9.55 1.74 -4.35
CA GLY A 127 10.65 1.06 -5.02
C GLY A 127 10.55 1.12 -6.54
N SER A 128 11.66 0.79 -7.20
CA SER A 128 11.80 0.83 -8.66
C SER A 128 10.77 -0.03 -9.41
N MET A 129 10.23 -1.06 -8.75
CA MET A 129 9.19 -1.93 -9.32
C MET A 129 7.83 -1.24 -9.47
N SER A 130 7.54 -0.18 -8.70
CA SER A 130 6.28 0.57 -8.81
C SER A 130 6.29 1.53 -10.00
N ALA A 131 7.46 1.93 -10.47
CA ALA A 131 7.66 2.84 -11.58
C ALA A 131 7.46 2.12 -12.93
N ARG A 132 6.21 1.83 -13.27
CA ARG A 132 5.87 1.18 -14.55
C ARG A 132 5.68 2.21 -15.66
N ASP A 133 6.18 1.91 -16.86
CA ASP A 133 5.84 2.69 -18.04
C ASP A 133 4.39 2.40 -18.44
N ASP A 134 3.52 3.34 -18.12
CA ASP A 134 2.13 3.30 -18.50
C ASP A 134 1.76 4.63 -19.19
N PRO A 135 1.42 4.59 -20.48
CA PRO A 135 1.13 5.79 -21.24
C PRO A 135 -0.06 6.61 -20.70
N ARG A 136 -0.94 6.02 -19.89
CA ARG A 136 -2.00 6.76 -19.20
C ARG A 136 -1.45 7.78 -18.22
N ARG A 137 -0.29 7.52 -17.62
CA ARG A 137 0.37 8.43 -16.67
C ARG A 137 0.76 9.77 -17.32
N ARG A 138 1.03 9.78 -18.61
CA ARG A 138 1.31 11.02 -19.37
C ARG A 138 0.13 12.00 -19.39
N ALA A 139 -1.11 11.50 -19.17
CA ALA A 139 -2.31 12.33 -19.09
C ALA A 139 -2.50 13.01 -17.73
N ALA A 140 -1.74 12.62 -16.70
CA ALA A 140 -1.74 13.32 -15.42
C ALA A 140 -1.14 14.73 -15.61
N SER A 141 -1.72 15.71 -14.93
CA SER A 141 -1.16 17.07 -14.82
C SER A 141 0.03 17.08 -13.85
N LEU A 142 -0.05 16.23 -12.81
CA LEU A 142 0.99 16.06 -11.80
C LEU A 142 1.00 14.62 -11.31
N THR A 143 2.18 14.06 -11.09
CA THR A 143 2.37 12.76 -10.43
C THR A 143 3.23 12.94 -9.18
N LEU A 144 2.68 12.54 -8.03
CA LEU A 144 3.36 12.57 -6.75
C LEU A 144 4.01 11.21 -6.52
N VAL A 145 5.31 11.21 -6.33
CA VAL A 145 6.10 9.98 -6.10
C VAL A 145 6.77 10.02 -4.72
N PRO A 146 7.08 8.87 -4.12
CA PRO A 146 7.65 8.84 -2.77
C PRO A 146 9.06 9.43 -2.72
N SER A 147 9.92 9.13 -3.69
CA SER A 147 11.33 9.46 -3.62
C SER A 147 11.87 10.05 -4.91
N GLU A 148 13.02 10.70 -4.79
CA GLU A 148 13.76 11.22 -5.95
C GLU A 148 14.29 10.07 -6.83
N LEU A 149 14.56 8.89 -6.26
CA LEU A 149 14.91 7.69 -7.02
C LEU A 149 13.77 7.29 -7.96
N GLU A 150 12.55 7.23 -7.46
CA GLU A 150 11.37 6.89 -8.30
C GLU A 150 11.13 7.99 -9.33
N ARG A 151 11.28 9.27 -8.94
CA ARG A 151 11.19 10.39 -9.87
C ARG A 151 12.18 10.24 -11.03
N ARG A 152 13.45 10.03 -10.76
CA ARG A 152 14.49 9.82 -11.78
C ARG A 152 14.16 8.66 -12.70
N THR A 153 13.67 7.55 -12.17
CA THR A 153 13.26 6.38 -12.98
C THR A 153 12.18 6.75 -14.02
N TYR A 154 11.26 7.68 -13.70
CA TYR A 154 10.31 8.18 -14.70
C TYR A 154 10.95 9.13 -15.71
N LEU A 155 11.83 10.03 -15.27
CA LEU A 155 12.54 10.95 -16.16
C LEU A 155 13.40 10.18 -17.17
N ASP A 156 14.10 9.15 -16.74
CA ASP A 156 14.92 8.28 -17.60
C ASP A 156 14.07 7.56 -18.67
N ARG A 157 12.78 7.38 -18.42
CA ARG A 157 11.80 6.85 -19.36
C ARG A 157 11.14 7.91 -20.24
N GLY A 158 11.66 9.14 -20.24
CA GLY A 158 11.19 10.24 -21.08
C GLY A 158 9.85 10.86 -20.63
N PHE A 159 9.54 10.80 -19.33
CA PHE A 159 8.45 11.60 -18.78
C PHE A 159 8.91 13.04 -18.50
N ALA A 160 8.00 13.99 -18.67
CA ALA A 160 8.27 15.41 -18.48
C ALA A 160 8.54 15.74 -17.01
N PRO A 161 9.69 16.37 -16.68
CA PRO A 161 10.14 16.56 -15.30
C PRO A 161 9.21 17.44 -14.45
N GLU A 162 8.53 18.40 -15.07
CA GLU A 162 7.59 19.31 -14.41
C GLU A 162 6.30 18.60 -13.93
N LYS A 163 6.06 17.39 -14.41
CA LYS A 163 4.90 16.57 -14.03
C LYS A 163 5.18 15.61 -12.87
N PHE A 164 6.39 15.57 -12.36
CA PHE A 164 6.77 14.62 -11.30
C PHE A 164 7.40 15.35 -10.12
N VAL A 165 6.82 15.15 -8.92
CA VAL A 165 7.33 15.73 -7.68
C VAL A 165 7.52 14.62 -6.64
N ALA A 166 8.71 14.56 -6.05
CA ALA A 166 9.00 13.69 -4.92
C ALA A 166 8.47 14.34 -3.63
N THR A 167 7.42 13.75 -3.06
CA THR A 167 6.74 14.27 -1.86
C THR A 167 7.07 13.51 -0.59
N GLY A 168 7.72 12.36 -0.69
CA GLY A 168 7.82 11.39 0.38
C GLY A 168 6.70 10.36 0.32
N TYR A 169 6.80 9.33 1.15
CA TYR A 169 5.83 8.24 1.16
C TYR A 169 4.58 8.61 1.95
N VAL A 170 3.52 8.97 1.23
CA VAL A 170 2.25 9.46 1.81
C VAL A 170 1.65 8.49 2.83
N LYS A 171 1.72 7.17 2.58
CA LYS A 171 1.16 6.16 3.50
C LYS A 171 1.86 6.16 4.87
N ALA A 172 3.11 6.64 4.98
CA ALA A 172 3.80 6.75 6.27
C ALA A 172 3.06 7.68 7.25
N ASP A 173 2.35 8.68 6.73
CA ASP A 173 1.54 9.61 7.53
C ASP A 173 0.13 9.06 7.86
N PHE A 174 -0.20 7.82 7.48
CA PHE A 174 -1.50 7.21 7.78
C PHE A 174 -1.57 6.74 9.24
N THR A 175 -2.47 7.34 10.01
CA THR A 175 -2.58 7.11 11.47
C THR A 175 -3.76 6.24 11.89
N HIS A 176 -4.70 5.95 10.98
CA HIS A 176 -5.92 5.18 11.27
C HIS A 176 -5.70 3.67 11.18
N ARG A 177 -4.74 3.17 11.96
CA ARG A 177 -4.42 1.74 12.02
C ARG A 177 -5.49 0.97 12.77
N THR A 178 -5.78 -0.25 12.31
CA THR A 178 -6.70 -1.18 12.98
C THR A 178 -6.11 -1.68 14.30
N HIS A 179 -4.81 -2.00 14.30
CA HIS A 179 -4.08 -2.45 15.48
C HIS A 179 -2.94 -1.48 15.83
N ALA A 180 -2.98 -0.94 17.05
CA ALA A 180 -1.90 -0.11 17.59
C ALA A 180 -0.86 -0.94 18.36
N ALA A 181 -1.22 -2.16 18.79
CA ALA A 181 -0.39 -3.12 19.51
C ALA A 181 -0.55 -4.53 18.89
N PRO A 182 0.41 -5.45 19.14
CA PRO A 182 0.28 -6.84 18.70
C PRO A 182 -1.00 -7.49 19.23
N PRO A 183 -1.71 -8.32 18.45
CA PRO A 183 -2.95 -8.96 18.85
C PRO A 183 -2.71 -10.23 19.70
N PHE A 184 -1.76 -10.19 20.64
CA PHE A 184 -1.36 -11.31 21.49
C PHE A 184 -1.40 -10.91 22.96
N ALA A 185 -1.64 -11.90 23.84
CA ALA A 185 -1.68 -11.71 25.28
C ALA A 185 -0.28 -11.73 25.93
N ASP A 186 0.71 -12.30 25.26
CA ASP A 186 2.08 -12.42 25.75
C ASP A 186 3.06 -11.51 24.99
N THR A 187 4.32 -11.54 25.42
CA THR A 187 5.39 -10.65 24.93
C THR A 187 6.41 -11.36 24.03
N ARG A 188 6.08 -12.54 23.50
CA ARG A 188 6.97 -13.21 22.55
C ARG A 188 7.21 -12.32 21.33
N PRO A 189 8.40 -12.36 20.72
CA PRO A 189 8.65 -11.61 19.50
C PRO A 189 7.67 -11.97 18.39
N VAL A 190 7.22 -10.97 17.66
CA VAL A 190 6.20 -11.11 16.60
C VAL A 190 6.86 -11.29 15.26
N VAL A 191 6.65 -12.43 14.62
CA VAL A 191 7.03 -12.70 13.23
C VAL A 191 5.83 -12.41 12.33
N LEU A 192 6.05 -11.53 11.33
CA LEU A 192 5.06 -11.25 10.29
C LEU A 192 5.42 -12.04 9.03
N TYR A 193 4.57 -12.98 8.64
CA TYR A 193 4.68 -13.72 7.38
C TYR A 193 3.61 -13.28 6.39
N THR A 194 4.05 -12.68 5.27
CA THR A 194 3.17 -12.13 4.22
C THR A 194 3.54 -12.66 2.85
N PRO A 195 3.23 -13.92 2.51
CA PRO A 195 3.58 -14.46 1.20
C PRO A 195 2.89 -13.72 0.06
N HIS A 196 3.64 -13.50 -1.03
CA HIS A 196 3.18 -12.76 -2.20
C HIS A 196 2.18 -13.58 -3.05
N TRP A 197 1.31 -12.91 -3.78
CA TRP A 197 0.26 -13.54 -4.59
C TRP A 197 0.71 -14.00 -5.99
N GLN A 198 1.84 -13.55 -6.49
CA GLN A 198 2.40 -13.99 -7.77
C GLN A 198 3.31 -15.19 -7.56
N GLN A 199 2.99 -16.32 -8.18
CA GLN A 199 3.67 -17.60 -7.95
C GLN A 199 5.19 -17.54 -8.08
N HIS A 200 5.71 -16.87 -9.11
CA HIS A 200 7.15 -16.73 -9.36
C HIS A 200 7.90 -15.83 -8.37
N ARG A 201 7.18 -15.17 -7.45
CA ARG A 201 7.73 -14.27 -6.41
C ARG A 201 7.33 -14.70 -5.01
N SER A 202 6.69 -15.84 -4.86
CA SER A 202 6.09 -16.26 -3.61
C SER A 202 6.69 -17.55 -3.10
N SER A 203 6.99 -17.55 -1.81
CA SER A 203 7.36 -18.75 -1.08
C SER A 203 6.20 -19.72 -0.88
N TRP A 204 4.94 -19.25 -1.03
CA TRP A 204 3.77 -20.01 -0.63
C TRP A 204 3.68 -21.39 -1.31
N TRP A 205 3.73 -21.45 -2.62
CA TRP A 205 3.49 -22.67 -3.39
C TRP A 205 4.48 -23.80 -3.13
N ARG A 206 5.71 -23.49 -2.72
CA ARG A 206 6.73 -24.49 -2.42
C ARG A 206 6.87 -24.75 -0.91
N TRP A 207 6.87 -23.69 -0.09
CA TRP A 207 7.25 -23.76 1.31
C TRP A 207 6.19 -23.25 2.28
N GLY A 208 5.17 -22.51 1.81
CA GLY A 208 4.32 -21.69 2.68
C GLY A 208 3.68 -22.44 3.83
N ALA A 209 3.01 -23.55 3.56
CA ALA A 209 2.39 -24.35 4.59
C ALA A 209 3.42 -24.94 5.57
N GLU A 210 4.58 -25.35 5.08
CA GLU A 210 5.66 -25.90 5.92
C GLU A 210 6.30 -24.81 6.77
N VAL A 211 6.57 -23.63 6.23
CA VAL A 211 7.06 -22.46 6.98
C VAL A 211 6.16 -22.14 8.14
N VAL A 212 4.84 -22.06 7.90
CA VAL A 212 3.84 -21.78 8.94
C VAL A 212 3.87 -22.87 10.03
N ARG A 213 3.81 -24.15 9.64
CA ARG A 213 3.81 -25.25 10.60
C ARG A 213 5.08 -25.33 11.42
N ARG A 214 6.26 -25.06 10.83
CA ARG A 214 7.53 -25.04 11.54
C ARG A 214 7.58 -23.92 12.58
N LEU A 215 7.14 -22.70 12.26
CA LEU A 215 7.08 -21.58 13.20
C LEU A 215 6.09 -21.84 14.34
N VAL A 216 4.92 -22.39 14.01
CA VAL A 216 3.89 -22.76 14.99
C VAL A 216 4.39 -23.85 15.94
N ALA A 217 5.02 -24.90 15.41
CA ALA A 217 5.56 -26.01 16.21
C ALA A 217 6.71 -25.58 17.12
N ASP A 218 7.52 -24.61 16.70
CA ASP A 218 8.60 -24.04 17.51
C ASP A 218 8.07 -23.29 18.74
N GLY A 219 7.00 -22.50 18.57
CA GLY A 219 6.26 -21.86 19.66
C GLY A 219 6.98 -20.73 20.39
N ARG A 220 8.22 -20.35 20.02
CA ARG A 220 8.98 -19.23 20.63
C ARG A 220 8.54 -17.85 20.16
N TYR A 221 7.75 -17.80 19.09
CA TYR A 221 7.30 -16.58 18.43
C TYR A 221 5.79 -16.47 18.44
N ASN A 222 5.30 -15.25 18.41
CA ASN A 222 3.95 -14.95 17.99
C ASN A 222 3.95 -14.78 16.46
N LEU A 223 3.08 -15.48 15.76
CA LEU A 223 2.98 -15.43 14.29
C LEU A 223 1.78 -14.61 13.85
N ILE A 224 2.01 -13.52 13.12
CA ILE A 224 0.99 -12.89 12.29
C ILE A 224 1.12 -13.48 10.89
N PHE A 225 0.14 -14.29 10.49
CA PHE A 225 0.04 -14.84 9.15
C PHE A 225 -0.99 -14.06 8.34
N ALA A 226 -0.51 -13.14 7.51
CA ALA A 226 -1.32 -12.21 6.73
C ALA A 226 -0.90 -12.27 5.25
N PRO A 227 -1.27 -13.32 4.50
CA PRO A 227 -0.93 -13.47 3.10
C PRO A 227 -1.58 -12.37 2.25
N HIS A 228 -0.97 -12.02 1.13
CA HIS A 228 -1.54 -11.04 0.23
C HIS A 228 -2.98 -11.42 -0.18
N GLN A 229 -3.92 -10.48 -0.12
CA GLN A 229 -5.37 -10.70 -0.37
C GLN A 229 -5.70 -11.51 -1.64
N ARG A 230 -4.91 -11.38 -2.70
CA ARG A 230 -5.10 -12.15 -3.95
C ARG A 230 -4.51 -13.56 -3.89
N LEU A 231 -3.79 -13.91 -2.84
CA LEU A 231 -3.18 -15.25 -2.75
C LEU A 231 -4.24 -16.31 -2.56
N VAL A 232 -5.22 -16.08 -1.67
CA VAL A 232 -6.29 -17.04 -1.38
C VAL A 232 -7.16 -17.36 -2.60
N GLU A 233 -7.35 -16.39 -3.49
CA GLU A 233 -8.07 -16.61 -4.76
C GLU A 233 -7.34 -17.58 -5.69
N ARG A 234 -6.02 -17.72 -5.55
CA ARG A 234 -5.14 -18.53 -6.41
C ARG A 234 -4.64 -19.80 -5.75
N ALA A 235 -4.61 -19.82 -4.44
CA ALA A 235 -4.13 -20.87 -3.57
C ALA A 235 -5.13 -21.08 -2.42
N PRO A 236 -6.29 -21.76 -2.68
CA PRO A 236 -7.34 -21.95 -1.68
C PRO A 236 -6.87 -22.67 -0.41
N GLU A 237 -5.80 -23.49 -0.51
CA GLU A 237 -5.16 -24.18 0.60
C GLU A 237 -4.64 -23.23 1.69
N VAL A 238 -4.44 -21.94 1.39
CA VAL A 238 -4.13 -20.91 2.40
C VAL A 238 -5.20 -20.89 3.49
N ALA A 239 -6.47 -20.89 3.10
CA ALA A 239 -7.59 -20.88 4.05
C ALA A 239 -7.67 -22.18 4.88
N GLU A 240 -7.21 -23.31 4.34
CA GLU A 240 -7.13 -24.58 5.06
C GLU A 240 -6.07 -24.52 6.15
N VAL A 241 -4.87 -24.06 5.81
CA VAL A 241 -3.78 -23.87 6.78
C VAL A 241 -4.20 -22.88 7.86
N MET A 242 -4.87 -21.77 7.52
CA MET A 242 -5.36 -20.81 8.51
C MET A 242 -6.37 -21.41 9.48
N ARG A 243 -7.27 -22.30 9.01
CA ARG A 243 -8.20 -23.01 9.89
C ARG A 243 -7.49 -24.03 10.80
N GLU A 244 -6.41 -24.65 10.32
CA GLU A 244 -5.59 -25.58 11.09
C GLU A 244 -4.94 -24.90 12.31
N ILE A 245 -4.46 -23.66 12.14
CA ILE A 245 -3.63 -22.99 13.14
C ILE A 245 -4.32 -21.84 13.88
N GLY A 246 -5.48 -21.38 13.39
CA GLY A 246 -6.09 -20.09 13.80
C GLY A 246 -6.58 -20.04 15.26
N ASP A 247 -6.80 -21.20 15.90
CA ASP A 247 -7.21 -21.27 17.30
C ASP A 247 -6.04 -21.27 18.29
N LEU A 248 -4.80 -21.24 17.79
CA LEU A 248 -3.61 -21.25 18.64
C LEU A 248 -3.36 -19.84 19.23
N PRO A 249 -3.10 -19.70 20.54
CA PRO A 249 -3.01 -18.41 21.22
C PRO A 249 -1.84 -17.53 20.75
N HIS A 250 -0.85 -18.13 20.09
CA HIS A 250 0.32 -17.45 19.54
C HIS A 250 0.26 -17.25 18.03
N VAL A 251 -0.91 -17.44 17.44
CA VAL A 251 -1.14 -17.26 16.00
C VAL A 251 -2.29 -16.28 15.78
N TYR A 252 -2.07 -15.35 14.88
CA TYR A 252 -3.10 -14.44 14.40
C TYR A 252 -3.15 -14.51 12.88
N CYS A 253 -4.25 -14.98 12.35
CA CYS A 253 -4.50 -15.08 10.92
C CYS A 253 -5.40 -13.95 10.44
N ASP A 254 -5.02 -13.29 9.34
CA ASP A 254 -5.87 -12.30 8.66
C ASP A 254 -5.84 -12.55 7.15
N ILE A 255 -7.01 -12.60 6.55
CA ILE A 255 -7.18 -12.97 5.14
C ILE A 255 -7.80 -11.84 4.30
N ASP A 256 -8.58 -10.95 4.89
CA ASP A 256 -9.32 -9.90 4.21
C ASP A 256 -9.48 -8.60 5.03
N GLY A 257 -8.85 -8.53 6.20
CA GLY A 257 -8.93 -7.37 7.07
C GLY A 257 -8.23 -6.12 6.52
N PHE A 258 -8.71 -4.94 6.90
CA PHE A 258 -8.07 -3.68 6.54
C PHE A 258 -6.67 -3.53 7.17
N ALA A 259 -6.42 -4.22 8.30
CA ALA A 259 -5.12 -4.27 8.98
C ALA A 259 -3.96 -4.76 8.10
N MET A 260 -4.28 -5.59 7.08
CA MET A 260 -3.29 -6.07 6.10
C MET A 260 -2.67 -4.93 5.27
N VAL A 261 -3.37 -3.81 5.13
CA VAL A 261 -2.99 -2.73 4.22
C VAL A 261 -2.78 -1.37 4.91
N ASP A 262 -3.20 -1.22 6.17
CA ASP A 262 -3.15 0.06 6.90
C ASP A 262 -1.82 0.28 7.66
N GLY A 263 -0.89 -0.66 7.58
CA GLY A 263 0.39 -0.61 8.28
C GLY A 263 0.35 -1.15 9.71
N SER A 264 -0.77 -1.76 10.15
CA SER A 264 -0.89 -2.38 11.48
C SER A 264 0.15 -3.46 11.69
N TYR A 265 0.20 -4.47 10.82
CA TYR A 265 1.10 -5.61 11.00
C TYR A 265 2.56 -5.24 10.81
N THR A 266 2.89 -4.46 9.79
CA THR A 266 4.26 -3.95 9.61
C THR A 266 4.68 -3.01 10.74
N GLY A 267 3.74 -2.40 11.45
CA GLY A 267 4.00 -1.54 12.61
C GLY A 267 4.36 -2.29 13.87
N VAL A 268 3.69 -3.43 14.13
CA VAL A 268 3.81 -4.18 15.40
C VAL A 268 4.76 -5.38 15.35
N ALA A 269 5.14 -5.87 14.17
CA ALA A 269 6.04 -7.01 14.03
C ALA A 269 7.50 -6.66 14.39
N ASP A 270 8.20 -7.62 15.00
CA ASP A 270 9.62 -7.53 15.32
C ASP A 270 10.49 -8.08 14.20
N VAL A 271 10.02 -9.10 13.50
CA VAL A 271 10.73 -9.75 12.39
C VAL A 271 9.81 -9.83 11.18
N TYR A 272 10.32 -9.42 10.02
CA TYR A 272 9.68 -9.68 8.73
C TYR A 272 10.17 -11.01 8.15
N LEU A 273 9.24 -11.86 7.78
CA LEU A 273 9.51 -13.10 7.06
C LEU A 273 8.72 -13.09 5.75
N GLY A 274 9.35 -13.36 4.62
CA GLY A 274 8.58 -13.48 3.39
C GLY A 274 9.38 -13.22 2.12
N ASP A 275 8.67 -12.67 1.15
CA ASP A 275 9.08 -12.60 -0.25
C ASP A 275 9.49 -11.17 -0.67
N THR A 276 9.57 -10.96 -1.98
CA THR A 276 9.73 -9.62 -2.56
C THR A 276 8.39 -8.88 -2.56
N SER A 277 8.30 -7.79 -1.77
CA SER A 277 7.07 -7.00 -1.62
C SER A 277 7.36 -5.56 -1.21
N SER A 278 6.49 -4.62 -1.60
CA SER A 278 6.55 -3.24 -1.09
C SER A 278 6.31 -3.15 0.43
N GLN A 279 5.67 -4.16 1.03
CA GLN A 279 5.48 -4.23 2.48
C GLN A 279 6.81 -4.35 3.24
N VAL A 280 7.83 -4.95 2.64
CA VAL A 280 9.20 -4.95 3.21
C VAL A 280 9.69 -3.52 3.42
N ILE A 281 9.51 -2.66 2.41
CA ILE A 281 9.98 -1.29 2.47
C ILE A 281 9.20 -0.51 3.54
N GLU A 282 7.90 -0.78 3.69
CA GLU A 282 7.09 -0.22 4.77
C GLU A 282 7.55 -0.70 6.15
N PHE A 283 7.86 -1.99 6.28
CA PHE A 283 8.43 -2.55 7.50
C PHE A 283 9.76 -1.88 7.86
N LEU A 284 10.60 -1.61 6.86
CA LEU A 284 11.92 -0.98 7.00
C LEU A 284 11.87 0.55 7.21
N MET A 285 10.69 1.18 7.33
CA MET A 285 10.63 2.56 7.85
C MET A 285 11.34 2.69 9.21
N ARG A 286 11.42 1.60 9.94
CA ARG A 286 12.33 1.42 11.09
C ARG A 286 13.17 0.19 10.81
N PRO A 287 14.52 0.27 10.76
CA PRO A 287 15.38 -0.89 10.58
C PRO A 287 15.11 -1.97 11.62
N ARG A 288 14.79 -3.18 11.16
CA ARG A 288 14.42 -4.36 11.98
C ARG A 288 14.81 -5.65 11.26
N PRO A 289 14.93 -6.77 11.99
CA PRO A 289 15.25 -8.06 11.40
C PRO A 289 14.34 -8.46 10.23
N CYS A 290 14.96 -8.87 9.11
CA CYS A 290 14.29 -9.42 7.94
C CYS A 290 14.88 -10.77 7.56
N VAL A 291 14.02 -11.71 7.16
CA VAL A 291 14.38 -13.00 6.58
C VAL A 291 13.60 -13.19 5.29
N PHE A 292 14.29 -13.49 4.20
CA PHE A 292 13.71 -13.66 2.88
C PHE A 292 13.76 -15.12 2.45
N LEU A 293 12.72 -15.59 1.77
CA LEU A 293 12.53 -16.99 1.41
C LEU A 293 12.75 -17.19 -0.09
N ASN A 294 13.89 -17.76 -0.46
CA ASN A 294 14.21 -18.08 -1.87
C ASN A 294 13.61 -19.43 -2.28
N ALA A 295 12.34 -19.66 -2.03
CA ALA A 295 11.64 -20.88 -2.42
C ALA A 295 11.62 -21.10 -3.94
N GLY A 296 11.79 -20.05 -4.74
CA GLY A 296 11.83 -20.10 -6.20
C GLY A 296 13.21 -20.37 -6.78
N GLU A 297 14.25 -20.48 -5.96
CA GLU A 297 15.65 -20.66 -6.41
C GLU A 297 16.10 -19.55 -7.37
N ALA A 298 15.65 -18.31 -7.09
CA ALA A 298 15.96 -17.17 -7.92
C ALA A 298 17.44 -16.78 -7.81
N ALA A 299 18.07 -16.47 -8.93
CA ALA A 299 19.36 -15.77 -8.95
C ALA A 299 19.11 -14.29 -8.58
N TRP A 300 18.91 -14.02 -7.31
CA TRP A 300 18.40 -12.73 -6.81
C TRP A 300 19.45 -11.63 -6.74
N GLU A 301 20.73 -11.99 -6.64
CA GLU A 301 21.81 -11.02 -6.52
C GLU A 301 21.90 -10.15 -7.78
N GLY A 302 21.79 -8.83 -7.57
CA GLY A 302 21.78 -7.87 -8.69
C GLY A 302 20.48 -7.76 -9.49
N ASP A 303 19.47 -8.61 -9.23
CA ASP A 303 18.15 -8.48 -9.85
C ASP A 303 17.33 -7.38 -9.15
N PRO A 304 16.90 -6.32 -9.87
CA PRO A 304 16.09 -5.24 -9.30
C PRO A 304 14.77 -5.72 -8.66
N ASN A 305 14.25 -6.87 -9.07
CA ASN A 305 13.01 -7.44 -8.50
C ASN A 305 13.23 -7.93 -7.06
N TYR A 306 14.44 -8.27 -6.68
CA TYR A 306 14.82 -8.77 -5.37
C TYR A 306 15.74 -7.80 -4.62
N ALA A 307 15.87 -6.55 -5.07
CA ALA A 307 16.80 -5.57 -4.50
C ALA A 307 16.65 -5.38 -2.98
N MET A 308 15.47 -5.62 -2.40
CA MET A 308 15.22 -5.55 -0.97
C MET A 308 15.83 -6.70 -0.16
N TRP A 309 16.25 -7.80 -0.82
CA TRP A 309 16.80 -8.97 -0.13
C TRP A 309 18.20 -8.72 0.46
N VAL A 310 18.88 -7.68 0.01
CA VAL A 310 20.12 -7.21 0.67
C VAL A 310 19.89 -6.71 2.11
N CYS A 311 18.62 -6.45 2.48
CA CYS A 311 18.21 -5.96 3.79
C CYS A 311 18.08 -7.04 4.87
N GLY A 312 18.34 -8.31 4.55
CA GLY A 312 18.20 -9.41 5.51
C GLY A 312 18.86 -10.68 5.04
N GLU A 313 18.67 -11.74 5.83
CA GLU A 313 19.15 -13.07 5.47
C GLU A 313 18.23 -13.71 4.43
N VAL A 314 18.81 -14.29 3.39
CA VAL A 314 18.10 -15.08 2.38
C VAL A 314 18.24 -16.57 2.70
N VAL A 315 17.13 -17.26 2.83
CA VAL A 315 17.04 -18.69 3.15
C VAL A 315 16.80 -19.48 1.86
N GLU A 316 17.66 -20.46 1.64
CA GLU A 316 17.65 -21.33 0.43
C GLU A 316 17.05 -22.72 0.71
N ASP A 317 16.83 -23.09 1.98
CA ASP A 317 16.19 -24.33 2.40
C ASP A 317 15.12 -24.05 3.47
N VAL A 318 13.94 -24.61 3.31
CA VAL A 318 12.84 -24.47 4.26
C VAL A 318 13.19 -24.99 5.66
N ALA A 319 14.10 -25.96 5.77
CA ALA A 319 14.58 -26.48 7.04
C ALA A 319 15.28 -25.41 7.90
N ASP A 320 15.89 -24.42 7.29
CA ASP A 320 16.66 -23.36 7.96
C ASP A 320 15.82 -22.15 8.40
N VAL A 321 14.54 -22.11 8.06
CA VAL A 321 13.68 -20.92 8.29
C VAL A 321 13.64 -20.51 9.76
N VAL A 322 13.37 -21.46 10.67
CA VAL A 322 13.27 -21.17 12.13
C VAL A 322 14.63 -20.69 12.66
N ALA A 323 15.71 -21.37 12.28
CA ALA A 323 17.06 -20.98 12.68
C ALA A 323 17.46 -19.60 12.13
N ALA A 324 17.01 -19.24 10.93
CA ALA A 324 17.23 -17.90 10.35
C ALA A 324 16.45 -16.82 11.11
N VAL A 325 15.20 -17.08 11.49
CA VAL A 325 14.43 -16.18 12.35
C VAL A 325 15.10 -15.97 13.70
N ASP A 326 15.59 -17.04 14.35
CA ASP A 326 16.31 -16.96 15.63
C ASP A 326 17.53 -16.07 15.58
N ARG A 327 18.40 -16.28 14.59
CA ARG A 327 19.62 -15.51 14.47
C ARG A 327 19.42 -14.11 13.87
N SER A 328 18.23 -13.80 13.31
CA SER A 328 17.98 -12.54 12.65
C SER A 328 18.13 -11.33 13.57
N ALA A 329 17.68 -11.44 14.83
CA ALA A 329 17.84 -10.39 15.83
C ALA A 329 19.33 -10.16 16.18
N LEU A 330 20.09 -11.22 16.35
CA LEU A 330 21.54 -11.15 16.66
C LEU A 330 22.35 -10.57 15.50
N ARG A 331 21.95 -10.89 14.27
CA ARG A 331 22.61 -10.43 13.04
C ARG A 331 22.11 -9.09 12.52
N HIS A 332 21.06 -8.50 13.13
CA HIS A 332 20.46 -7.28 12.63
C HIS A 332 21.46 -6.12 12.46
N ALA A 333 22.44 -5.98 13.36
CA ALA A 333 23.46 -4.93 13.26
C ALA A 333 24.23 -4.95 11.92
N VAL A 334 24.36 -6.12 11.28
CA VAL A 334 25.02 -6.27 9.97
C VAL A 334 24.18 -5.62 8.85
N TYR A 335 22.86 -5.65 8.98
CA TYR A 335 21.93 -5.18 7.94
C TYR A 335 21.42 -3.76 8.18
N ALA A 336 21.49 -3.24 9.40
CA ALA A 336 20.83 -2.00 9.80
C ALA A 336 21.21 -0.79 8.92
N ALA A 337 22.49 -0.64 8.56
CA ALA A 337 22.96 0.46 7.70
C ALA A 337 22.38 0.32 6.27
N VAL A 338 22.43 -0.88 5.70
CA VAL A 338 21.88 -1.16 4.36
C VAL A 338 20.35 -0.96 4.35
N GLN A 339 19.67 -1.39 5.39
CA GLN A 339 18.22 -1.18 5.56
C GLN A 339 17.86 0.30 5.57
N ALA A 340 18.59 1.11 6.36
CA ALA A 340 18.34 2.55 6.46
C ALA A 340 18.56 3.25 5.11
N GLU A 341 19.65 2.90 4.41
CA GLU A 341 19.92 3.43 3.06
C GLU A 341 18.85 3.02 2.07
N PHE A 342 18.51 1.73 2.02
CA PHE A 342 17.51 1.19 1.08
C PHE A 342 16.13 1.83 1.30
N ALA A 343 15.69 1.91 2.56
CA ALA A 343 14.41 2.54 2.92
C ALA A 343 14.42 4.03 2.58
N GLY A 344 15.46 4.77 2.95
CA GLY A 344 15.60 6.20 2.65
C GLY A 344 15.55 6.51 1.16
N ARG A 345 16.27 5.73 0.34
CA ARG A 345 16.23 5.88 -1.13
C ARG A 345 14.86 5.56 -1.72
N SER A 346 14.16 4.56 -1.18
CA SER A 346 12.87 4.09 -1.69
C SER A 346 11.70 4.97 -1.24
N LEU A 347 11.66 5.35 0.04
CA LEU A 347 10.56 6.10 0.65
C LEU A 347 10.72 7.62 0.51
N GLY A 348 11.96 8.09 0.32
CA GLY A 348 12.26 9.51 0.46
C GLY A 348 12.07 9.97 1.92
N ALA A 349 11.60 11.20 2.10
CA ALA A 349 11.27 11.71 3.42
C ALA A 349 10.04 10.98 3.97
N VAL A 350 10.21 10.21 5.04
CA VAL A 350 9.15 9.39 5.63
C VAL A 350 8.07 10.26 6.28
N GLU A 351 8.48 11.35 6.99
CA GLU A 351 7.54 12.24 7.66
C GLU A 351 7.07 13.38 6.76
N GLY A 352 5.80 13.77 6.89
CA GLY A 352 5.20 14.93 6.25
C GLY A 352 4.99 14.79 4.74
N GLY A 353 5.01 13.58 4.19
CA GLY A 353 4.74 13.30 2.77
C GLY A 353 3.37 13.78 2.34
N ALA A 354 2.35 13.54 3.15
CA ALA A 354 0.99 14.00 2.91
C ALA A 354 0.87 15.54 2.91
N ALA A 355 1.59 16.20 3.81
CA ALA A 355 1.59 17.66 3.88
C ALA A 355 2.25 18.31 2.66
N ARG A 356 3.35 17.72 2.16
CA ARG A 356 4.00 18.16 0.90
C ARG A 356 3.09 17.91 -0.30
N ALA A 357 2.46 16.74 -0.36
CA ALA A 357 1.49 16.39 -1.40
C ALA A 357 0.29 17.36 -1.42
N ALA A 358 -0.27 17.70 -0.26
CA ALA A 358 -1.32 18.70 -0.14
C ALA A 358 -0.86 20.09 -0.61
N GLY A 359 0.40 20.48 -0.29
CA GLY A 359 0.99 21.73 -0.76
C GLY A 359 1.07 21.80 -2.29
N GLU A 360 1.43 20.72 -2.97
CA GLU A 360 1.44 20.66 -4.44
C GLU A 360 0.03 20.80 -5.03
N ILE A 361 -0.98 20.20 -4.37
CA ILE A 361 -2.37 20.35 -4.80
C ILE A 361 -2.84 21.80 -4.65
N VAL A 362 -2.48 22.48 -3.55
CA VAL A 362 -2.80 23.90 -3.33
C VAL A 362 -2.16 24.77 -4.40
N ARG A 363 -0.87 24.59 -4.71
CA ARG A 363 -0.19 25.31 -5.80
C ARG A 363 -0.90 25.12 -7.14
N LEU A 364 -1.32 23.88 -7.44
CA LEU A 364 -2.04 23.58 -8.67
C LEU A 364 -3.43 24.22 -8.71
N LEU A 365 -4.12 24.31 -7.57
CA LEU A 365 -5.38 25.03 -7.44
C LEU A 365 -5.21 26.53 -7.71
N GLU A 366 -4.17 27.14 -7.13
CA GLU A 366 -3.88 28.58 -7.29
C GLU A 366 -3.50 28.95 -8.73
N ALA A 367 -2.70 28.09 -9.37
CA ALA A 367 -2.28 28.26 -10.76
C ALA A 367 -3.42 28.04 -11.78
N THR A 368 -4.56 27.44 -11.35
CA THR A 368 -5.68 27.16 -12.26
C THR A 368 -6.68 28.34 -12.22
N PRO A 369 -6.93 29.04 -13.35
CA PRO A 369 -7.85 30.16 -13.38
C PRO A 369 -9.28 29.77 -12.99
N ILE A 370 -9.93 30.60 -12.17
CA ILE A 370 -11.36 30.52 -11.88
C ILE A 370 -12.07 31.22 -13.05
N ARG A 371 -12.80 30.48 -13.86
CA ARG A 371 -13.66 31.05 -14.90
C ARG A 371 -15.13 30.88 -14.54
#